data_f1d269cab7cfbc9d64fd01943ab6fa9b
#
_entry.id   f1d269cab7cfbc9d64fd01943ab6fa9b
#
_cell.length_a   1.000
_cell.length_b   1.000
_cell.length_c   1.000
_cell.angle_alpha   90.00
_cell.angle_beta   90.00
_cell.angle_gamma   90.00
#
_symmetry.space_group_name_H-M   'P 1'
#
loop_
_entity.id
_entity.type
_entity.pdbx_description
1 polymer ?
#
loop_
_entity_poly.entity_id
_entity_poly.type
_entity_poly.pdbx_seq_one_letter_code
_entity_poly.pdbx_strand_id
1 'polypeptide(L)'
;MKKRNLLLVVGMVLLMIPSTLFASGNSEKPQQVSICTPYLSSVTTKQMVEDIEAKLVNNGFTVVVNDSANDNSRLVTDIETSVVSGSSAIIIVSVDPKICETQINEAADAGVAVFGCDAGYIDSMQMNASSDNYQMGEMISTYLFDKMGKEGTFVHLTHRPHPGVVQRSYAMEDVLKDYPNITLISEHHVDVPNQINNSKEIVENLLTTYPEKGSIDAILCAWDEPAIGATQALQEAGRDEVLVVGVDGNEQAIKLIEEGTNFKATLAQDFLGMAELVATDVTKVLNGESVEKGEKYVPALLIE
;
A
#
# COMPACT_ATOMS: atom_id res chain seq x y z
N MET A 1 -51.39 -25.91 -89.75
CA MET A 1 -50.02 -26.00 -89.20
C MET A 1 -49.99 -25.15 -87.94
N LYS A 2 -50.15 -25.74 -86.72
CA LYS A 2 -50.09 -25.03 -85.48
C LYS A 2 -48.86 -25.48 -84.68
N LYS A 3 -47.94 -24.59 -84.41
CA LYS A 3 -46.75 -24.82 -83.58
C LYS A 3 -47.18 -24.74 -82.13
N ARG A 4 -46.95 -25.84 -81.37
CA ARG A 4 -47.17 -25.86 -79.89
C ARG A 4 -45.82 -25.47 -79.20
N ASN A 5 -45.85 -24.41 -78.52
CA ASN A 5 -44.76 -24.00 -77.63
C ASN A 5 -44.82 -24.83 -76.34
N LEU A 6 -43.70 -25.51 -76.03
CA LEU A 6 -43.50 -26.28 -74.80
C LEU A 6 -42.77 -25.36 -73.82
N LEU A 7 -43.46 -24.95 -72.77
CA LEU A 7 -42.86 -24.19 -71.70
C LEU A 7 -42.17 -25.21 -70.73
N LEU A 8 -40.86 -25.11 -70.62
CA LEU A 8 -40.08 -25.79 -69.55
C LEU A 8 -40.11 -24.92 -68.32
N VAL A 9 -40.73 -25.44 -67.23
CA VAL A 9 -40.67 -24.88 -65.88
C VAL A 9 -39.49 -25.51 -65.21
N VAL A 10 -38.42 -24.74 -65.00
CA VAL A 10 -37.27 -25.11 -64.18
C VAL A 10 -37.59 -24.77 -62.74
N GLY A 11 -37.88 -25.81 -61.95
CA GLY A 11 -38.05 -25.69 -60.49
C GLY A 11 -36.72 -25.49 -59.79
N MET A 12 -36.54 -24.29 -59.26
CA MET A 12 -35.36 -23.94 -58.45
C MET A 12 -35.60 -24.46 -57.03
N VAL A 13 -35.00 -25.60 -56.69
CA VAL A 13 -34.99 -26.12 -55.28
C VAL A 13 -33.98 -25.30 -54.48
N LEU A 14 -34.47 -24.39 -53.64
CA LEU A 14 -33.65 -23.66 -52.68
C LEU A 14 -33.28 -24.63 -51.53
N LEU A 15 -32.08 -25.18 -51.57
CA LEU A 15 -31.50 -25.91 -50.42
C LEU A 15 -31.18 -24.87 -49.29
N MET A 16 -32.05 -24.79 -48.27
CA MET A 16 -31.74 -24.16 -47.02
C MET A 16 -30.67 -24.97 -46.28
N ILE A 17 -29.43 -24.55 -46.38
CA ILE A 17 -28.35 -25.02 -45.47
C ILE A 17 -28.58 -24.37 -44.13
N PRO A 18 -28.81 -25.13 -43.03
CA PRO A 18 -28.84 -24.55 -41.71
C PRO A 18 -27.42 -24.01 -41.41
N SER A 19 -27.29 -22.68 -41.35
CA SER A 19 -26.11 -22.03 -40.80
C SER A 19 -26.01 -22.39 -39.33
N THR A 20 -25.32 -23.46 -38.99
CA THR A 20 -24.85 -23.67 -37.61
C THR A 20 -23.87 -22.54 -37.32
N LEU A 21 -24.35 -21.54 -36.58
CA LEU A 21 -23.49 -20.60 -35.86
C LEU A 21 -22.62 -21.44 -34.92
N PHE A 22 -21.42 -21.80 -35.38
CA PHE A 22 -20.35 -22.12 -34.46
C PHE A 22 -20.12 -20.83 -33.68
N ALA A 23 -20.65 -20.74 -32.46
CA ALA A 23 -20.15 -19.85 -31.47
C ALA A 23 -18.69 -20.25 -31.25
N SER A 24 -17.79 -19.60 -32.00
CA SER A 24 -16.36 -19.60 -31.71
C SER A 24 -16.25 -18.98 -30.31
N GLY A 25 -16.16 -19.81 -29.32
CA GLY A 25 -15.72 -19.39 -28.01
C GLY A 25 -14.28 -18.89 -28.16
N ASN A 26 -14.12 -17.62 -28.54
CA ASN A 26 -12.91 -16.91 -28.22
C ASN A 26 -12.86 -16.95 -26.69
N SER A 27 -12.05 -17.83 -26.13
CA SER A 27 -11.57 -17.63 -24.77
C SER A 27 -10.69 -16.38 -24.88
N GLU A 28 -11.28 -15.21 -24.60
CA GLU A 28 -10.49 -13.99 -24.40
C GLU A 28 -9.42 -14.36 -23.37
N LYS A 29 -8.18 -14.00 -23.67
CA LYS A 29 -7.10 -14.19 -22.70
C LYS A 29 -7.50 -13.44 -21.44
N PRO A 30 -7.28 -14.01 -20.25
CA PRO A 30 -7.54 -13.29 -19.01
C PRO A 30 -6.90 -11.90 -19.05
N GLN A 31 -7.66 -10.89 -18.64
CA GLN A 31 -7.12 -9.52 -18.55
C GLN A 31 -5.98 -9.52 -17.54
N GLN A 32 -4.90 -8.80 -17.87
CA GLN A 32 -3.72 -8.69 -17.02
C GLN A 32 -3.85 -7.48 -16.11
N VAL A 33 -3.49 -7.65 -14.84
CA VAL A 33 -3.33 -6.59 -13.84
C VAL A 33 -1.87 -6.59 -13.39
N SER A 34 -1.22 -5.44 -13.43
CA SER A 34 0.13 -5.26 -12.87
C SER A 34 0.06 -4.62 -11.49
N ILE A 35 0.84 -5.12 -10.55
CA ILE A 35 1.07 -4.53 -9.23
C ILE A 35 2.50 -4.00 -9.21
N CYS A 36 2.69 -2.71 -8.91
CA CYS A 36 4.00 -2.05 -8.85
C CYS A 36 4.23 -1.49 -7.45
N THR A 37 5.33 -1.87 -6.81
CA THR A 37 5.72 -1.39 -5.49
C THR A 37 7.23 -1.31 -5.34
N PRO A 38 7.77 -0.35 -4.56
CA PRO A 38 9.19 -0.35 -4.20
C PRO A 38 9.51 -1.10 -2.90
N TYR A 39 8.52 -1.63 -2.17
CA TYR A 39 8.67 -2.01 -0.76
C TYR A 39 8.28 -3.46 -0.42
N LEU A 40 8.47 -4.44 -1.32
CA LEU A 40 8.22 -5.86 -0.98
C LEU A 40 9.11 -6.40 0.16
N SER A 41 10.14 -5.68 0.53
CA SER A 41 10.96 -5.99 1.71
C SER A 41 10.24 -5.72 3.05
N SER A 42 9.20 -4.86 3.06
CA SER A 42 8.32 -4.66 4.22
C SER A 42 7.29 -5.77 4.33
N VAL A 43 7.11 -6.30 5.54
CA VAL A 43 6.18 -7.40 5.82
C VAL A 43 4.75 -7.03 5.46
N THR A 44 4.31 -5.83 5.81
CA THR A 44 2.93 -5.36 5.60
C THR A 44 2.65 -5.07 4.12
N THR A 45 3.57 -4.43 3.40
CA THR A 45 3.43 -4.22 1.94
C THR A 45 3.39 -5.54 1.19
N LYS A 46 4.26 -6.50 1.57
CA LYS A 46 4.25 -7.83 0.97
C LYS A 46 2.91 -8.54 1.17
N GLN A 47 2.37 -8.51 2.39
CA GLN A 47 1.07 -9.12 2.70
C GLN A 47 -0.06 -8.49 1.88
N MET A 48 -0.13 -7.16 1.79
CA MET A 48 -1.12 -6.48 0.92
C MET A 48 -1.04 -6.92 -0.53
N VAL A 49 0.18 -7.00 -1.08
CA VAL A 49 0.39 -7.43 -2.48
C VAL A 49 -0.07 -8.88 -2.67
N GLU A 50 0.28 -9.79 -1.76
CA GLU A 50 -0.14 -11.20 -1.80
C GLU A 50 -1.67 -11.33 -1.70
N ASP A 51 -2.33 -10.55 -0.84
CA ASP A 51 -3.78 -10.55 -0.68
C ASP A 51 -4.50 -10.01 -1.92
N ILE A 52 -3.99 -8.91 -2.51
CA ILE A 52 -4.52 -8.36 -3.77
C ILE A 52 -4.36 -9.39 -4.90
N GLU A 53 -3.15 -9.96 -5.06
CA GLU A 53 -2.86 -10.96 -6.10
C GLU A 53 -3.79 -12.17 -5.97
N ALA A 54 -3.92 -12.75 -4.78
CA ALA A 54 -4.77 -13.91 -4.54
C ALA A 54 -6.24 -13.64 -4.91
N LYS A 55 -6.77 -12.48 -4.54
CA LYS A 55 -8.16 -12.08 -4.86
C LYS A 55 -8.37 -11.88 -6.36
N LEU A 56 -7.44 -11.19 -7.05
CA LEU A 56 -7.54 -10.95 -8.48
C LEU A 56 -7.39 -12.24 -9.29
N VAL A 57 -6.48 -13.14 -8.90
CA VAL A 57 -6.34 -14.46 -9.52
C VAL A 57 -7.61 -15.29 -9.33
N ASN A 58 -8.21 -15.27 -8.15
CA ASN A 58 -9.49 -15.94 -7.89
C ASN A 58 -10.66 -15.35 -8.72
N ASN A 59 -10.58 -14.07 -9.07
CA ASN A 59 -11.54 -13.39 -9.95
C ASN A 59 -11.27 -13.63 -11.45
N GLY A 60 -10.23 -14.43 -11.81
CA GLY A 60 -9.93 -14.83 -13.17
C GLY A 60 -8.96 -13.92 -13.92
N PHE A 61 -8.28 -12.98 -13.24
CA PHE A 61 -7.26 -12.12 -13.83
C PHE A 61 -5.88 -12.80 -13.82
N THR A 62 -5.02 -12.39 -14.75
CA THR A 62 -3.58 -12.68 -14.67
C THR A 62 -2.90 -11.53 -13.93
N VAL A 63 -2.11 -11.83 -12.90
CA VAL A 63 -1.43 -10.80 -12.10
C VAL A 63 0.08 -10.87 -12.34
N VAL A 64 0.71 -9.71 -12.48
CA VAL A 64 2.17 -9.54 -12.57
C VAL A 64 2.61 -8.59 -11.48
N VAL A 65 3.49 -9.05 -10.59
CA VAL A 65 4.04 -8.24 -9.49
C VAL A 65 5.43 -7.74 -9.87
N ASN A 66 5.63 -6.42 -9.78
CA ASN A 66 6.89 -5.73 -10.05
C ASN A 66 7.39 -5.09 -8.76
N ASP A 67 8.55 -5.54 -8.26
CA ASP A 67 9.25 -4.92 -7.15
C ASP A 67 10.42 -4.08 -7.66
N SER A 68 10.32 -2.77 -7.53
CA SER A 68 11.38 -1.87 -7.90
C SER A 68 12.49 -1.74 -6.83
N ALA A 69 12.36 -2.42 -5.70
CA ALA A 69 13.39 -2.52 -4.66
C ALA A 69 13.93 -1.15 -4.21
N ASN A 70 13.04 -0.21 -3.90
CA ASN A 70 13.33 1.18 -3.50
C ASN A 70 14.06 2.04 -4.58
N ASP A 71 13.95 1.65 -5.87
CA ASP A 71 14.49 2.39 -6.99
C ASP A 71 13.35 3.06 -7.78
N ASN A 72 13.25 4.40 -7.67
CA ASN A 72 12.21 5.18 -8.34
C ASN A 72 12.34 5.12 -9.88
N SER A 73 13.55 5.02 -10.43
CA SER A 73 13.73 4.92 -11.88
C SER A 73 13.22 3.57 -12.40
N ARG A 74 13.41 2.52 -11.62
CA ARG A 74 12.88 1.20 -11.92
C ARG A 74 11.36 1.18 -11.77
N LEU A 75 10.78 1.82 -10.74
CA LEU A 75 9.33 1.95 -10.58
C LEU A 75 8.67 2.59 -11.81
N VAL A 76 9.24 3.70 -12.29
CA VAL A 76 8.80 4.37 -13.53
C VAL A 76 8.82 3.40 -14.70
N THR A 77 9.94 2.68 -14.90
CA THR A 77 10.08 1.68 -15.99
C THR A 77 9.10 0.51 -15.84
N ASP A 78 8.82 0.06 -14.61
CA ASP A 78 7.88 -1.03 -14.33
C ASP A 78 6.43 -0.62 -14.71
N ILE A 79 6.04 0.64 -14.47
CA ILE A 79 4.74 1.18 -14.88
C ILE A 79 4.65 1.26 -16.41
N GLU A 80 5.66 1.84 -17.08
CA GLU A 80 5.72 1.92 -18.56
C GLU A 80 5.66 0.53 -19.19
N THR A 81 6.43 -0.42 -18.66
CA THR A 81 6.44 -1.81 -19.13
C THR A 81 5.08 -2.48 -18.94
N SER A 82 4.38 -2.18 -17.86
CA SER A 82 3.02 -2.69 -17.60
C SER A 82 2.04 -2.23 -18.67
N VAL A 83 2.11 -0.97 -19.11
CA VAL A 83 1.28 -0.44 -20.20
C VAL A 83 1.63 -1.14 -21.53
N VAL A 84 2.93 -1.22 -21.85
CA VAL A 84 3.39 -1.83 -23.12
C VAL A 84 3.07 -3.33 -23.19
N SER A 85 3.10 -4.04 -22.07
CA SER A 85 2.75 -5.47 -21.99
C SER A 85 1.24 -5.75 -22.06
N GLY A 86 0.41 -4.70 -22.11
CA GLY A 86 -1.03 -4.80 -22.30
C GLY A 86 -1.82 -5.05 -21.01
N SER A 87 -1.33 -4.57 -19.87
CA SER A 87 -2.10 -4.59 -18.63
C SER A 87 -3.37 -3.76 -18.78
N SER A 88 -4.50 -4.30 -18.34
CA SER A 88 -5.80 -3.62 -18.34
C SER A 88 -5.94 -2.70 -17.12
N ALA A 89 -5.21 -3.02 -16.04
CA ALA A 89 -5.10 -2.17 -14.84
C ALA A 89 -3.69 -2.23 -14.25
N ILE A 90 -3.32 -1.16 -13.55
CA ILE A 90 -2.10 -1.06 -12.74
C ILE A 90 -2.50 -0.68 -11.33
N ILE A 91 -1.95 -1.37 -10.34
CA ILE A 91 -2.10 -1.04 -8.92
C ILE A 91 -0.73 -0.61 -8.41
N ILE A 92 -0.62 0.62 -7.91
CA ILE A 92 0.56 1.09 -7.20
C ILE A 92 0.35 0.86 -5.70
N VAL A 93 1.32 0.20 -5.05
CA VAL A 93 1.22 -0.13 -3.62
C VAL A 93 2.33 0.57 -2.85
N SER A 94 1.94 1.32 -1.80
CA SER A 94 2.85 2.09 -0.93
C SER A 94 3.70 3.14 -1.69
N VAL A 95 3.16 3.73 -2.75
CA VAL A 95 3.85 4.69 -3.64
C VAL A 95 3.28 6.09 -3.49
N ASP A 96 4.15 7.12 -3.42
CA ASP A 96 3.72 8.49 -3.71
C ASP A 96 3.53 8.64 -5.24
N PRO A 97 2.30 8.81 -5.75
CA PRO A 97 2.03 8.88 -7.17
C PRO A 97 2.72 10.06 -7.86
N LYS A 98 3.13 11.09 -7.12
CA LYS A 98 3.89 12.23 -7.65
C LYS A 98 5.26 11.83 -8.22
N ILE A 99 5.85 10.73 -7.74
CA ILE A 99 7.12 10.21 -8.23
C ILE A 99 7.00 9.69 -9.66
N CYS A 100 5.82 9.18 -10.03
CA CYS A 100 5.52 8.58 -11.34
C CYS A 100 4.24 9.16 -11.97
N GLU A 101 3.91 10.43 -11.67
CA GLU A 101 2.68 11.09 -12.11
C GLU A 101 2.55 11.10 -13.64
N THR A 102 3.66 11.35 -14.36
CA THR A 102 3.67 11.32 -15.82
C THR A 102 3.25 9.96 -16.35
N GLN A 103 3.82 8.88 -15.82
CA GLN A 103 3.52 7.52 -16.25
C GLN A 103 2.10 7.08 -15.90
N ILE A 104 1.60 7.51 -14.75
CA ILE A 104 0.21 7.26 -14.34
C ILE A 104 -0.76 7.97 -15.30
N ASN A 105 -0.47 9.23 -15.67
CA ASN A 105 -1.28 9.98 -16.63
C ASN A 105 -1.25 9.32 -18.02
N GLU A 106 -0.07 8.93 -18.51
CA GLU A 106 0.09 8.23 -19.78
C GLU A 106 -0.62 6.87 -19.80
N ALA A 107 -0.59 6.12 -18.70
CA ALA A 107 -1.34 4.88 -18.54
C ALA A 107 -2.85 5.11 -18.63
N ALA A 108 -3.37 6.13 -17.93
CA ALA A 108 -4.78 6.50 -17.96
C ALA A 108 -5.22 6.96 -19.36
N ASP A 109 -4.40 7.77 -20.05
CA ASP A 109 -4.65 8.23 -21.43
C ASP A 109 -4.64 7.07 -22.45
N ALA A 110 -3.85 6.03 -22.18
CA ALA A 110 -3.83 4.78 -22.96
C ALA A 110 -5.02 3.85 -22.64
N GLY A 111 -5.90 4.21 -21.70
CA GLY A 111 -7.07 3.43 -21.29
C GLY A 111 -6.77 2.35 -20.25
N VAL A 112 -5.58 2.37 -19.62
CA VAL A 112 -5.23 1.50 -18.50
C VAL A 112 -5.73 2.12 -17.21
N ALA A 113 -6.57 1.38 -16.44
CA ALA A 113 -7.10 1.87 -15.18
C ALA A 113 -6.03 1.82 -14.08
N VAL A 114 -5.77 2.93 -13.38
CA VAL A 114 -4.75 3.00 -12.32
C VAL A 114 -5.42 3.11 -10.95
N PHE A 115 -4.96 2.29 -10.00
CA PHE A 115 -5.44 2.21 -8.63
C PHE A 115 -4.28 2.37 -7.64
N GLY A 116 -4.59 2.79 -6.42
CA GLY A 116 -3.65 2.84 -5.31
C GLY A 116 -4.08 1.92 -4.15
N CYS A 117 -3.11 1.37 -3.43
CA CYS A 117 -3.29 0.70 -2.16
C CYS A 117 -2.19 1.16 -1.21
N ASP A 118 -2.57 1.74 -0.06
CA ASP A 118 -1.63 2.39 0.87
C ASP A 118 -0.68 3.38 0.15
N ALA A 119 -1.18 3.99 -0.91
CA ALA A 119 -0.47 4.95 -1.76
C ALA A 119 -1.00 6.36 -1.51
N GLY A 120 -0.59 7.32 -2.34
CA GLY A 120 -1.29 8.59 -2.50
C GLY A 120 -2.33 8.51 -3.62
N TYR A 121 -3.08 9.58 -3.81
CA TYR A 121 -4.06 9.73 -4.87
C TYR A 121 -3.76 10.93 -5.77
N ILE A 122 -3.98 10.77 -7.07
CA ILE A 122 -4.05 11.85 -8.06
C ILE A 122 -5.24 11.62 -9.00
N ASP A 123 -5.76 12.69 -9.61
CA ASP A 123 -7.05 12.70 -10.34
C ASP A 123 -7.14 11.69 -11.50
N SER A 124 -6.01 11.31 -12.10
CA SER A 124 -5.95 10.30 -13.17
C SER A 124 -6.16 8.86 -12.68
N MET A 125 -6.06 8.62 -11.39
CA MET A 125 -6.34 7.31 -10.79
C MET A 125 -7.84 7.08 -10.63
N GLN A 126 -8.25 5.81 -10.51
CA GLN A 126 -9.63 5.44 -10.20
C GLN A 126 -9.92 5.65 -8.71
N MET A 127 -9.07 5.13 -7.84
CA MET A 127 -9.17 5.30 -6.39
C MET A 127 -7.85 4.91 -5.71
N ASN A 128 -7.71 5.29 -4.45
CA ASN A 128 -6.71 4.75 -3.53
C ASN A 128 -7.40 4.25 -2.26
N ALA A 129 -7.08 3.03 -1.81
CA ALA A 129 -7.48 2.53 -0.50
C ALA A 129 -6.33 2.72 0.48
N SER A 130 -6.58 3.36 1.62
CA SER A 130 -5.57 3.66 2.64
C SER A 130 -6.23 3.76 4.01
N SER A 131 -5.43 3.88 5.08
CA SER A 131 -5.89 4.42 6.35
C SER A 131 -5.76 5.95 6.33
N ASP A 132 -6.49 6.65 7.21
CA ASP A 132 -6.25 8.07 7.46
C ASP A 132 -4.92 8.23 8.22
N ASN A 133 -3.84 8.39 7.45
CA ASN A 133 -2.48 8.41 7.99
C ASN A 133 -2.22 9.65 8.87
N TYR A 134 -2.89 10.78 8.57
CA TYR A 134 -2.77 11.96 9.42
C TYR A 134 -3.47 11.72 10.77
N GLN A 135 -4.70 11.20 10.75
CA GLN A 135 -5.43 10.83 11.97
C GLN A 135 -4.65 9.78 12.80
N MET A 136 -4.05 8.78 12.15
CA MET A 136 -3.21 7.80 12.86
C MET A 136 -1.99 8.46 13.52
N GLY A 137 -1.35 9.40 12.83
CA GLY A 137 -0.25 10.18 13.39
C GLY A 137 -0.67 10.99 14.63
N GLU A 138 -1.86 11.62 14.58
CA GLU A 138 -2.44 12.30 15.75
C GLU A 138 -2.70 11.33 16.90
N MET A 139 -3.32 10.20 16.63
CA MET A 139 -3.68 9.21 17.66
C MET A 139 -2.45 8.63 18.35
N ILE A 140 -1.44 8.18 17.61
CA ILE A 140 -0.26 7.53 18.19
C ILE A 140 0.64 8.53 18.93
N SER A 141 0.75 9.77 18.41
CA SER A 141 1.53 10.83 19.06
C SER A 141 0.87 11.28 20.35
N THR A 142 -0.45 11.48 20.33
CA THR A 142 -1.23 11.83 21.54
C THR A 142 -1.11 10.72 22.59
N TYR A 143 -1.28 9.45 22.19
CA TYR A 143 -1.10 8.31 23.08
C TYR A 143 0.28 8.34 23.75
N LEU A 144 1.35 8.48 22.95
CA LEU A 144 2.71 8.48 23.47
C LEU A 144 2.95 9.64 24.44
N PHE A 145 2.56 10.84 24.07
CA PHE A 145 2.78 12.05 24.86
C PHE A 145 1.97 12.04 26.17
N ASP A 146 0.76 11.50 26.15
CA ASP A 146 -0.02 11.28 27.37
C ASP A 146 0.62 10.21 28.27
N LYS A 147 1.16 9.13 27.68
CA LYS A 147 1.85 8.04 28.40
C LYS A 147 3.16 8.51 29.02
N MET A 148 3.85 9.48 28.42
CA MET A 148 5.02 10.17 28.97
C MET A 148 4.67 11.11 30.14
N GLY A 149 3.39 11.34 30.45
CA GLY A 149 2.96 12.29 31.47
C GLY A 149 3.00 13.75 31.01
N LYS A 150 3.00 13.97 29.70
CA LYS A 150 3.01 15.29 29.01
C LYS A 150 4.30 16.10 29.21
N GLU A 151 5.39 15.42 29.57
CA GLU A 151 6.73 16.03 29.72
C GLU A 151 7.81 15.03 29.33
N GLY A 152 9.00 15.52 28.96
CA GLY A 152 10.17 14.69 28.64
C GLY A 152 10.67 14.87 27.20
N THR A 153 11.48 13.91 26.78
CA THR A 153 12.18 13.95 25.49
C THR A 153 11.85 12.73 24.64
N PHE A 154 11.76 12.92 23.35
CA PHE A 154 11.58 11.79 22.44
C PHE A 154 12.43 11.89 21.17
N VAL A 155 12.60 10.74 20.52
CA VAL A 155 13.22 10.59 19.19
C VAL A 155 12.13 10.15 18.21
N HIS A 156 12.22 10.64 16.98
CA HIS A 156 11.34 10.23 15.88
C HIS A 156 12.12 9.43 14.84
N LEU A 157 11.66 8.20 14.56
CA LEU A 157 12.17 7.34 13.48
C LEU A 157 11.17 7.32 12.34
N THR A 158 11.57 7.79 11.14
CA THR A 158 10.65 8.03 10.02
C THR A 158 11.29 7.69 8.66
N HIS A 159 10.43 7.54 7.63
CA HIS A 159 10.81 7.40 6.23
C HIS A 159 9.90 8.30 5.37
N ARG A 160 10.22 9.59 5.30
CA ARG A 160 9.39 10.62 4.65
C ARG A 160 9.11 10.42 3.14
N PRO A 161 9.89 9.61 2.35
CA PRO A 161 9.51 9.28 0.98
C PRO A 161 8.19 8.50 0.85
N HIS A 162 7.75 7.79 1.89
CA HIS A 162 6.47 7.07 1.87
C HIS A 162 5.30 8.04 2.16
N PRO A 163 4.22 8.05 1.33
CA PRO A 163 3.14 9.04 1.45
C PRO A 163 2.40 8.97 2.78
N GLY A 164 2.12 7.77 3.30
CA GLY A 164 1.47 7.60 4.60
C GLY A 164 2.38 8.00 5.77
N VAL A 165 3.65 7.60 5.73
CA VAL A 165 4.62 7.90 6.80
C VAL A 165 4.85 9.40 6.95
N VAL A 166 4.94 10.15 5.85
CA VAL A 166 5.11 11.61 5.93
C VAL A 166 3.89 12.31 6.54
N GLN A 167 2.66 11.82 6.28
CA GLN A 167 1.44 12.36 6.91
C GLN A 167 1.44 12.12 8.42
N ARG A 168 1.86 10.94 8.88
CA ARG A 168 2.04 10.63 10.31
C ARG A 168 3.05 11.58 10.97
N SER A 169 4.15 11.91 10.27
CA SER A 169 5.15 12.86 10.76
C SER A 169 4.61 14.28 10.86
N TYR A 170 3.81 14.76 9.89
CA TYR A 170 3.17 16.07 9.98
C TYR A 170 2.17 16.15 11.13
N ALA A 171 1.37 15.11 11.32
CA ALA A 171 0.43 15.04 12.44
C ALA A 171 1.15 15.07 13.80
N MET A 172 2.27 14.35 13.95
CA MET A 172 3.12 14.42 15.13
C MET A 172 3.63 15.84 15.40
N GLU A 173 4.10 16.53 14.35
CA GLU A 173 4.58 17.91 14.44
C GLU A 173 3.46 18.89 14.90
N ASP A 174 2.22 18.62 14.46
CA ASP A 174 1.06 19.43 14.86
C ASP A 174 0.63 19.12 16.30
N VAL A 175 0.52 17.85 16.69
CA VAL A 175 0.21 17.43 18.05
C VAL A 175 1.25 17.95 19.05
N LEU A 176 2.54 17.94 18.70
CA LEU A 176 3.61 18.41 19.60
C LEU A 176 3.42 19.87 20.05
N LYS A 177 2.73 20.71 19.26
CA LYS A 177 2.45 22.10 19.64
C LYS A 177 1.57 22.23 20.87
N ASP A 178 0.75 21.21 21.16
CA ASP A 178 -0.14 21.17 22.34
C ASP A 178 0.56 20.58 23.58
N TYR A 179 1.82 20.11 23.45
CA TYR A 179 2.61 19.50 24.51
C TYR A 179 3.92 20.29 24.77
N PRO A 180 3.85 21.51 25.36
CA PRO A 180 4.98 22.43 25.44
C PRO A 180 6.16 21.94 26.31
N ASN A 181 5.96 20.91 27.14
CA ASN A 181 7.00 20.33 27.99
C ASN A 181 7.60 19.06 27.37
N ILE A 182 7.18 18.67 26.16
CA ILE A 182 7.77 17.57 25.39
C ILE A 182 8.72 18.13 24.34
N THR A 183 9.89 17.54 24.23
CA THR A 183 10.92 17.97 23.28
C THR A 183 11.31 16.85 22.33
N LEU A 184 11.18 17.10 21.03
CA LEU A 184 11.82 16.26 20.00
C LEU A 184 13.32 16.55 19.99
N ILE A 185 14.15 15.59 20.40
CA ILE A 185 15.61 15.77 20.46
C ILE A 185 16.30 15.43 19.14
N SER A 186 15.74 14.52 18.36
CA SER A 186 16.22 14.21 17.00
C SER A 186 15.20 13.45 16.18
N GLU A 187 15.26 13.64 14.87
CA GLU A 187 14.55 12.83 13.86
C GLU A 187 15.59 12.09 13.02
N HIS A 188 15.34 10.82 12.75
CA HIS A 188 16.22 9.98 11.94
C HIS A 188 15.45 9.31 10.81
N HIS A 189 16.06 9.35 9.62
CA HIS A 189 15.60 8.56 8.48
C HIS A 189 15.95 7.09 8.70
N VAL A 190 14.99 6.20 8.45
CA VAL A 190 15.19 4.76 8.47
C VAL A 190 15.30 4.24 7.05
N ASP A 191 16.37 3.52 6.77
CA ASP A 191 16.63 2.96 5.44
C ASP A 191 15.74 1.76 5.13
N VAL A 192 15.23 1.72 3.92
CA VAL A 192 14.49 0.58 3.34
C VAL A 192 15.26 0.12 2.09
N PRO A 193 15.54 -1.17 1.93
CA PRO A 193 15.29 -2.27 2.88
C PRO A 193 16.24 -2.26 4.08
N ASN A 194 15.99 -3.07 5.09
CA ASN A 194 16.79 -3.26 6.30
C ASN A 194 16.34 -2.42 7.52
N GLN A 195 15.09 -2.03 7.52
CA GLN A 195 14.51 -1.08 8.48
C GLN A 195 14.67 -1.50 9.95
N ILE A 196 14.57 -2.80 10.29
CA ILE A 196 14.75 -3.30 11.67
C ILE A 196 16.21 -3.13 12.13
N ASN A 197 17.18 -3.59 11.33
CA ASN A 197 18.58 -3.48 11.71
C ASN A 197 19.06 -2.02 11.69
N ASN A 198 18.65 -1.24 10.69
CA ASN A 198 19.03 0.17 10.60
C ASN A 198 18.50 0.98 11.79
N SER A 199 17.24 0.78 12.18
CA SER A 199 16.68 1.44 13.37
C SER A 199 17.35 0.98 14.67
N LYS A 200 17.71 -0.31 14.79
CA LYS A 200 18.50 -0.81 15.92
C LYS A 200 19.86 -0.08 16.02
N GLU A 201 20.60 0.02 14.93
CA GLU A 201 21.88 0.75 14.87
C GLU A 201 21.73 2.24 15.21
N ILE A 202 20.66 2.88 14.72
CA ILE A 202 20.36 4.29 15.07
C ILE A 202 20.18 4.42 16.59
N VAL A 203 19.38 3.54 17.20
CA VAL A 203 19.11 3.61 18.65
C VAL A 203 20.36 3.28 19.47
N GLU A 204 21.18 2.30 19.09
CA GLU A 204 22.47 2.01 19.73
C GLU A 204 23.41 3.25 19.73
N ASN A 205 23.47 3.98 18.62
CA ASN A 205 24.24 5.21 18.51
C ASN A 205 23.65 6.33 19.39
N LEU A 206 22.31 6.44 19.45
CA LEU A 206 21.63 7.38 20.33
C LEU A 206 21.93 7.09 21.80
N LEU A 207 21.90 5.84 22.22
CA LEU A 207 22.23 5.42 23.60
C LEU A 207 23.70 5.70 23.97
N THR A 208 24.60 5.72 22.99
CA THR A 208 25.97 6.16 23.18
C THR A 208 26.06 7.67 23.39
N THR A 209 25.23 8.43 22.68
CA THR A 209 25.18 9.91 22.79
C THR A 209 24.44 10.37 24.03
N TYR A 210 23.41 9.62 24.44
CA TYR A 210 22.52 9.89 25.58
C TYR A 210 22.55 8.72 26.57
N PRO A 211 23.70 8.48 27.27
CA PRO A 211 23.91 7.27 28.07
C PRO A 211 23.10 7.24 29.38
N GLU A 212 22.72 8.40 29.91
CA GLU A 212 22.02 8.49 31.20
C GLU A 212 20.55 8.05 31.08
N LYS A 213 20.06 7.32 32.09
CA LYS A 213 18.63 7.01 32.19
C LYS A 213 17.81 8.30 32.29
N GLY A 214 16.71 8.36 31.54
CA GLY A 214 15.86 9.55 31.44
C GLY A 214 16.41 10.65 30.50
N SER A 215 17.49 10.40 29.75
CA SER A 215 17.94 11.30 28.70
C SER A 215 17.18 11.12 27.38
N ILE A 216 16.52 9.97 27.20
CA ILE A 216 15.52 9.66 26.18
C ILE A 216 14.37 8.98 26.92
N ASP A 217 13.17 9.57 26.87
CA ASP A 217 11.98 9.03 27.52
C ASP A 217 11.14 8.18 26.57
N ALA A 218 11.17 8.51 25.26
CA ALA A 218 10.38 7.79 24.27
C ALA A 218 11.01 7.75 22.87
N ILE A 219 10.59 6.79 22.06
CA ILE A 219 10.87 6.70 20.63
C ILE A 219 9.53 6.52 19.89
N LEU A 220 9.18 7.50 19.07
CA LEU A 220 8.04 7.42 18.16
C LEU A 220 8.55 6.90 16.82
N CYS A 221 8.06 5.73 16.42
CA CYS A 221 8.37 5.15 15.12
C CYS A 221 7.16 5.28 14.20
N ALA A 222 7.39 5.78 13.00
CA ALA A 222 6.30 6.00 12.06
C ALA A 222 5.67 4.70 11.53
N TRP A 223 6.32 3.53 11.75
CA TRP A 223 5.75 2.20 11.54
C TRP A 223 6.44 1.15 12.43
N ASP A 224 5.91 -0.10 12.45
CA ASP A 224 6.28 -1.13 13.43
C ASP A 224 7.69 -1.69 13.27
N GLU A 225 8.18 -1.87 12.03
CA GLU A 225 9.50 -2.49 11.83
C GLU A 225 10.65 -1.71 12.49
N PRO A 226 10.72 -0.36 12.37
CA PRO A 226 11.66 0.42 13.18
C PRO A 226 11.42 0.34 14.68
N ALA A 227 10.18 0.26 15.13
CA ALA A 227 9.86 0.13 16.55
C ALA A 227 10.36 -1.20 17.12
N ILE A 228 10.31 -2.29 16.33
CA ILE A 228 10.89 -3.59 16.69
C ILE A 228 12.41 -3.45 16.86
N GLY A 229 13.12 -2.82 15.91
CA GLY A 229 14.57 -2.63 16.00
C GLY A 229 14.97 -1.74 17.18
N ALA A 230 14.23 -0.65 17.41
CA ALA A 230 14.42 0.23 18.56
C ALA A 230 14.24 -0.54 19.88
N THR A 231 13.19 -1.36 19.98
CA THR A 231 12.91 -2.18 21.17
C THR A 231 14.04 -3.17 21.44
N GLN A 232 14.59 -3.82 20.41
CA GLN A 232 15.72 -4.72 20.57
C GLN A 232 16.96 -4.01 21.11
N ALA A 233 17.31 -2.84 20.58
CA ALA A 233 18.46 -2.06 21.06
C ALA A 233 18.29 -1.63 22.52
N LEU A 234 17.08 -1.19 22.89
CA LEU A 234 16.77 -0.78 24.27
C LEU A 234 16.85 -1.94 25.26
N GLN A 235 16.32 -3.12 24.91
CA GLN A 235 16.40 -4.33 25.73
C GLN A 235 17.85 -4.79 25.93
N GLU A 236 18.66 -4.82 24.88
CA GLU A 236 20.08 -5.18 24.94
C GLU A 236 20.88 -4.20 25.82
N ALA A 237 20.51 -2.92 25.84
CA ALA A 237 21.13 -1.89 26.66
C ALA A 237 20.56 -1.78 28.10
N GLY A 238 19.51 -2.53 28.44
CA GLY A 238 18.85 -2.45 29.75
C GLY A 238 18.15 -1.11 30.01
N ARG A 239 17.62 -0.47 28.93
CA ARG A 239 16.92 0.82 28.97
C ARG A 239 15.40 0.60 29.00
N ASP A 240 14.92 -0.09 30.05
CA ASP A 240 13.53 -0.53 30.19
C ASP A 240 12.55 0.65 30.41
N GLU A 241 13.06 1.84 30.76
CA GLU A 241 12.26 3.04 31.00
C GLU A 241 11.80 3.74 29.73
N VAL A 242 12.42 3.50 28.59
CA VAL A 242 12.11 4.19 27.33
C VAL A 242 10.86 3.59 26.68
N LEU A 243 9.87 4.42 26.36
CA LEU A 243 8.64 4.00 25.71
C LEU A 243 8.84 3.94 24.17
N VAL A 244 8.29 2.93 23.52
CA VAL A 244 8.31 2.82 22.06
C VAL A 244 6.89 2.65 21.55
N VAL A 245 6.54 3.32 20.45
CA VAL A 245 5.27 3.13 19.75
C VAL A 245 5.51 3.00 18.25
N GLY A 246 4.57 2.34 17.57
CA GLY A 246 4.60 2.12 16.12
C GLY A 246 3.22 2.25 15.48
N VAL A 247 3.15 1.91 14.20
CA VAL A 247 1.94 1.83 13.41
C VAL A 247 2.08 0.62 12.49
N ASP A 248 1.06 -0.10 12.22
CA ASP A 248 0.75 -1.16 11.26
C ASP A 248 0.04 -2.35 11.93
N GLY A 249 0.38 -2.67 13.20
CA GLY A 249 -0.19 -3.82 13.90
C GLY A 249 0.37 -5.15 13.42
N ASN A 250 1.66 -5.22 13.05
CA ASN A 250 2.23 -6.49 12.64
C ASN A 250 2.35 -7.48 13.81
N GLU A 251 2.33 -8.78 13.52
CA GLU A 251 2.30 -9.83 14.54
C GLU A 251 3.49 -9.75 15.53
N GLN A 252 4.68 -9.38 15.06
CA GLN A 252 5.85 -9.26 15.93
C GLN A 252 5.74 -8.06 16.87
N ALA A 253 5.18 -6.94 16.41
CA ALA A 253 4.92 -5.75 17.22
C ALA A 253 3.89 -6.06 18.32
N ILE A 254 2.77 -6.69 17.95
CA ILE A 254 1.73 -7.11 18.91
C ILE A 254 2.32 -8.03 19.97
N LYS A 255 3.13 -9.01 19.58
CA LYS A 255 3.79 -9.91 20.52
C LYS A 255 4.72 -9.17 21.50
N LEU A 256 5.50 -8.19 21.04
CA LEU A 256 6.35 -7.38 21.91
C LEU A 256 5.55 -6.53 22.90
N ILE A 257 4.37 -6.06 22.51
CA ILE A 257 3.44 -5.35 23.40
C ILE A 257 2.90 -6.32 24.47
N GLU A 258 2.42 -7.50 24.07
CA GLU A 258 1.88 -8.54 24.98
C GLU A 258 2.95 -9.05 25.96
N GLU A 259 4.21 -9.12 25.56
CA GLU A 259 5.35 -9.48 26.42
C GLU A 259 5.74 -8.36 27.42
N GLY A 260 5.12 -7.18 27.33
CA GLY A 260 5.34 -6.05 28.24
C GLY A 260 6.70 -5.36 28.05
N THR A 261 7.26 -5.40 26.85
CA THR A 261 8.55 -4.79 26.51
C THR A 261 8.51 -3.26 26.48
N ASN A 262 9.53 -2.62 25.92
CA ASN A 262 9.54 -1.18 25.63
C ASN A 262 8.43 -0.77 24.65
N PHE A 263 8.01 -1.68 23.75
CA PHE A 263 6.96 -1.42 22.78
C PHE A 263 5.59 -1.38 23.47
N LYS A 264 4.96 -0.21 23.51
CA LYS A 264 3.76 0.04 24.33
C LYS A 264 2.47 0.06 23.56
N ALA A 265 2.50 0.47 22.28
CA ALA A 265 1.30 0.50 21.44
C ALA A 265 1.65 0.54 19.96
N THR A 266 0.75 -0.01 19.15
CA THR A 266 0.72 0.17 17.70
C THR A 266 -0.69 0.49 17.22
N LEU A 267 -0.81 1.25 16.12
CA LEU A 267 -2.08 1.41 15.41
C LEU A 267 -2.15 0.39 14.29
N ALA A 268 -2.94 -0.66 14.52
CA ALA A 268 -3.16 -1.71 13.52
C ALA A 268 -3.97 -1.18 12.34
N GLN A 269 -3.42 -1.27 11.15
CA GLN A 269 -4.10 -0.95 9.89
C GLN A 269 -4.85 -2.18 9.36
N ASP A 270 -5.99 -1.95 8.71
CA ASP A 270 -6.74 -3.04 8.05
C ASP A 270 -6.22 -3.25 6.61
N PHE A 271 -5.01 -3.79 6.48
CA PHE A 271 -4.38 -4.07 5.18
C PHE A 271 -5.19 -5.07 4.33
N LEU A 272 -5.86 -6.03 4.99
CA LEU A 272 -6.76 -6.97 4.30
C LEU A 272 -7.97 -6.23 3.73
N GLY A 273 -8.58 -5.32 4.48
CA GLY A 273 -9.68 -4.48 4.02
C GLY A 273 -9.28 -3.58 2.86
N MET A 274 -8.07 -2.98 2.88
CA MET A 274 -7.53 -2.22 1.75
C MET A 274 -7.40 -3.10 0.50
N ALA A 275 -6.79 -4.28 0.63
CA ALA A 275 -6.60 -5.23 -0.47
C ALA A 275 -7.95 -5.70 -1.06
N GLU A 276 -8.94 -5.97 -0.21
CA GLU A 276 -10.30 -6.33 -0.62
C GLU A 276 -10.99 -5.22 -1.41
N LEU A 277 -10.89 -3.99 -0.93
CA LEU A 277 -11.48 -2.82 -1.56
C LEU A 277 -10.87 -2.58 -2.94
N VAL A 278 -9.53 -2.59 -3.04
CA VAL A 278 -8.83 -2.40 -4.32
C VAL A 278 -9.17 -3.52 -5.30
N ALA A 279 -9.05 -4.79 -4.91
CA ALA A 279 -9.35 -5.93 -5.79
C ALA A 279 -10.81 -5.93 -6.26
N THR A 280 -11.74 -5.52 -5.39
CA THR A 280 -13.17 -5.38 -5.73
C THR A 280 -13.37 -4.30 -6.78
N ASP A 281 -12.77 -3.12 -6.59
CA ASP A 281 -12.97 -1.99 -7.51
C ASP A 281 -12.23 -2.19 -8.84
N VAL A 282 -11.04 -2.83 -8.83
CA VAL A 282 -10.37 -3.30 -10.07
C VAL A 282 -11.30 -4.24 -10.85
N THR A 283 -11.89 -5.21 -10.17
CA THR A 283 -12.80 -6.18 -10.81
C THR A 283 -14.00 -5.49 -11.42
N LYS A 284 -14.64 -4.54 -10.72
CA LYS A 284 -15.77 -3.75 -11.24
C LYS A 284 -15.38 -2.98 -12.50
N VAL A 285 -14.31 -2.21 -12.44
CA VAL A 285 -13.86 -1.37 -13.57
C VAL A 285 -13.53 -2.22 -14.78
N LEU A 286 -12.83 -3.33 -14.60
CA LEU A 286 -12.48 -4.24 -15.70
C LEU A 286 -13.69 -4.99 -16.28
N ASN A 287 -14.78 -5.10 -15.53
CA ASN A 287 -16.08 -5.59 -16.01
C ASN A 287 -16.96 -4.47 -16.62
N GLY A 288 -16.46 -3.25 -16.75
CA GLY A 288 -17.19 -2.12 -17.35
C GLY A 288 -18.11 -1.37 -16.40
N GLU A 289 -17.99 -1.59 -15.09
CA GLU A 289 -18.73 -0.84 -14.07
C GLU A 289 -17.93 0.41 -13.66
N SER A 290 -18.62 1.43 -13.14
CA SER A 290 -17.96 2.60 -12.57
C SER A 290 -17.73 2.43 -11.07
N VAL A 291 -16.66 3.04 -10.56
CA VAL A 291 -16.37 3.16 -9.14
C VAL A 291 -16.30 4.62 -8.72
N GLU A 292 -16.53 4.91 -7.45
CA GLU A 292 -16.30 6.24 -6.90
C GLU A 292 -14.81 6.54 -6.90
N LYS A 293 -14.43 7.69 -7.47
CA LYS A 293 -13.03 8.15 -7.50
C LYS A 293 -12.63 8.78 -6.18
N GLY A 294 -11.34 8.70 -5.88
CA GLY A 294 -10.74 9.38 -4.74
C GLY A 294 -10.13 8.47 -3.69
N GLU A 295 -9.83 9.07 -2.55
CA GLU A 295 -9.34 8.34 -1.37
C GLU A 295 -10.48 7.57 -0.70
N LYS A 296 -10.22 6.33 -0.34
CA LYS A 296 -11.13 5.47 0.44
C LYS A 296 -10.40 4.97 1.68
N TYR A 297 -10.86 5.44 2.83
CA TYR A 297 -10.23 5.08 4.09
C TYR A 297 -10.83 3.83 4.72
N VAL A 298 -9.95 2.96 5.21
CA VAL A 298 -10.30 1.87 6.12
C VAL A 298 -9.89 2.23 7.55
N PRO A 299 -10.61 1.74 8.57
CA PRO A 299 -10.32 2.09 9.96
C PRO A 299 -8.98 1.50 10.42
N ALA A 300 -8.37 2.16 11.42
CA ALA A 300 -7.25 1.63 12.18
C ALA A 300 -7.64 1.45 13.64
N LEU A 301 -7.00 0.51 14.34
CA LEU A 301 -7.28 0.16 15.74
C LEU A 301 -6.02 0.30 16.58
N LEU A 302 -6.12 1.03 17.72
CA LEU A 302 -5.05 1.07 18.71
C LEU A 302 -4.97 -0.25 19.47
N ILE A 303 -3.77 -0.83 19.54
CA ILE A 303 -3.40 -2.02 20.32
C ILE A 303 -2.35 -1.59 21.34
N GLU A 304 -2.61 -1.85 22.64
CA GLU A 304 -1.74 -1.51 23.76
C GLU A 304 -1.64 -2.64 24.81
#